data_acc7b557f2859f49b5920f1bc12b8192
#
_entry.id   acc7b557f2859f49b5920f1bc12b8192
#
_cell.length_a   1.000
_cell.length_b   1.000
_cell.length_c   1.000
_cell.angle_alpha   90.00
_cell.angle_beta   90.00
_cell.angle_gamma   90.00
#
_symmetry.space_group_name_H-M   'P 1'
#
loop_
_entity.id
_entity.type
_entity.pdbx_description
1 polymer ?
#
loop_
_entity_poly.entity_id
_entity_poly.type
_entity_poly.pdbx_seq_one_letter_code
_entity_poly.pdbx_strand_id
1 'polypeptide(L)'
;QRGILMQEAVPTGGAMYAVLGMDGEKIAKICDETEGIVSVANYNCPGQIVITGEEGAVAVAAEKLKEAGARRCIPLNVSGPFHSAMLKEAGEKLGKVLEQVELRAFSTPYVTNVTAEYVTEPSEIKELLGRQVYSSVKWQQSVERMIADGVDTFIEIGPGRTLTGFLKKINKNVTGLHIEKVEDLDAVVKMLGEKQ
;
A
#
# COMPACT_ATOMS: atom_id res chain seq x y z
N GLN A 1 7.78 -16.56 -4.64
CA GLN A 1 6.45 -17.20 -4.63
C GLN A 1 5.33 -16.18 -4.78
N ARG A 2 5.24 -15.12 -3.92
CA ARG A 2 4.13 -14.15 -3.95
C ARG A 2 3.87 -13.57 -5.34
N GLY A 3 4.91 -13.06 -6.02
CA GLY A 3 4.76 -12.48 -7.36
C GLY A 3 4.25 -13.48 -8.40
N ILE A 4 4.73 -14.72 -8.36
CA ILE A 4 4.28 -15.80 -9.26
C ILE A 4 2.79 -16.08 -9.04
N LEU A 5 2.39 -16.31 -7.79
CA LEU A 5 0.99 -16.61 -7.44
C LEU A 5 0.03 -15.48 -7.84
N MET A 6 0.45 -14.23 -7.67
CA MET A 6 -0.35 -13.06 -8.08
C MET A 6 -0.48 -12.96 -9.60
N GLN A 7 0.59 -13.25 -10.35
CA GLN A 7 0.59 -13.21 -11.82
C GLN A 7 -0.29 -14.32 -12.41
N GLU A 8 -0.27 -15.50 -11.81
CA GLU A 8 -1.05 -16.66 -12.27
C GLU A 8 -2.54 -16.57 -11.94
N ALA A 9 -2.90 -15.86 -10.85
CA ALA A 9 -4.28 -15.83 -10.36
C ALA A 9 -5.23 -15.06 -11.28
N VAL A 10 -4.81 -13.92 -11.83
CA VAL A 10 -5.62 -13.08 -12.73
C VAL A 10 -4.75 -12.59 -13.88
N PRO A 11 -4.54 -13.44 -14.90
CA PRO A 11 -3.68 -13.09 -16.04
C PRO A 11 -4.27 -12.00 -16.94
N THR A 12 -5.61 -11.84 -16.93
CA THR A 12 -6.33 -10.85 -17.74
C THR A 12 -7.60 -10.37 -17.03
N GLY A 13 -8.18 -9.24 -17.48
CA GLY A 13 -9.48 -8.76 -17.01
C GLY A 13 -9.46 -7.95 -15.71
N GLY A 14 -8.28 -7.68 -15.16
CA GLY A 14 -8.10 -6.79 -14.02
C GLY A 14 -7.55 -5.42 -14.41
N ALA A 15 -7.89 -4.40 -13.65
CA ALA A 15 -7.40 -3.04 -13.84
C ALA A 15 -7.12 -2.32 -12.52
N MET A 16 -6.29 -1.27 -12.62
CA MET A 16 -6.04 -0.33 -11.53
C MET A 16 -6.03 1.11 -12.05
N TYR A 17 -6.60 2.03 -11.26
CA TYR A 17 -6.61 3.46 -11.58
C TYR A 17 -6.13 4.28 -10.39
N ALA A 18 -5.27 5.27 -10.65
CA ALA A 18 -4.93 6.29 -9.67
C ALA A 18 -6.00 7.39 -9.68
N VAL A 19 -6.62 7.63 -8.54
CA VAL A 19 -7.62 8.68 -8.31
C VAL A 19 -6.94 9.82 -7.56
N LEU A 20 -7.00 11.02 -8.14
CA LEU A 20 -6.32 12.20 -7.62
C LEU A 20 -7.32 13.28 -7.19
N GLY A 21 -7.05 13.90 -6.05
CA GLY A 21 -7.77 15.10 -5.59
C GLY A 21 -9.14 14.82 -4.97
N MET A 22 -9.35 13.62 -4.44
CA MET A 22 -10.58 13.23 -3.74
C MET A 22 -10.23 12.52 -2.43
N ASP A 23 -11.13 12.60 -1.48
CA ASP A 23 -11.03 11.92 -0.18
C ASP A 23 -11.21 10.41 -0.30
N GLY A 24 -10.47 9.64 0.54
CA GLY A 24 -10.44 8.19 0.47
C GLY A 24 -11.74 7.51 0.87
N GLU A 25 -12.48 8.05 1.84
CA GLU A 25 -13.78 7.49 2.29
C GLU A 25 -14.83 7.66 1.19
N LYS A 26 -14.82 8.83 0.53
CA LYS A 26 -15.72 9.08 -0.61
C LYS A 26 -15.41 8.14 -1.78
N ILE A 27 -14.14 7.88 -2.06
CA ILE A 27 -13.71 6.93 -3.10
C ILE A 27 -14.18 5.51 -2.74
N ALA A 28 -13.94 5.06 -1.50
CA ALA A 28 -14.35 3.74 -1.03
C ALA A 28 -15.87 3.54 -1.18
N LYS A 29 -16.67 4.54 -0.75
CA LYS A 29 -18.13 4.50 -0.89
C LYS A 29 -18.57 4.35 -2.35
N ILE A 30 -17.98 5.09 -3.29
CA ILE A 30 -18.32 4.99 -4.72
C ILE A 30 -17.94 3.61 -5.29
N CYS A 31 -16.81 3.05 -4.84
CA CYS A 31 -16.45 1.68 -5.20
C CYS A 31 -17.49 0.67 -4.69
N ASP A 32 -17.90 0.77 -3.42
CA ASP A 32 -18.90 -0.13 -2.81
C ASP A 32 -20.29 -0.01 -3.49
N GLU A 33 -20.64 1.17 -4.01
CA GLU A 33 -21.89 1.44 -4.76
C GLU A 33 -21.77 1.10 -6.26
N THR A 34 -20.64 0.56 -6.70
CA THR A 34 -20.44 0.17 -8.10
C THR A 34 -20.58 -1.34 -8.24
N GLU A 35 -21.39 -1.77 -9.21
CA GLU A 35 -21.60 -3.19 -9.52
C GLU A 35 -20.31 -3.85 -10.01
N GLY A 36 -20.06 -5.09 -9.59
CA GLY A 36 -18.85 -5.85 -9.90
C GLY A 36 -17.77 -5.72 -8.81
N ILE A 37 -16.60 -6.30 -9.07
CA ILE A 37 -15.50 -6.26 -8.10
C ILE A 37 -14.65 -5.00 -8.34
N VAL A 38 -14.82 -4.02 -7.48
CA VAL A 38 -13.96 -2.83 -7.44
C VAL A 38 -13.80 -2.36 -5.99
N SER A 39 -12.58 -1.97 -5.61
CA SER A 39 -12.27 -1.52 -4.26
C SER A 39 -11.05 -0.62 -4.25
N VAL A 40 -10.74 -0.02 -3.09
CA VAL A 40 -9.50 0.72 -2.91
C VAL A 40 -8.33 -0.26 -2.76
N ALA A 41 -7.33 -0.14 -3.63
CA ALA A 41 -6.07 -0.89 -3.55
C ALA A 41 -5.07 -0.25 -2.61
N ASN A 42 -4.87 1.08 -2.72
CA ASN A 42 -3.85 1.79 -1.95
C ASN A 42 -4.37 3.14 -1.46
N TYR A 43 -4.26 3.37 -0.16
CA TYR A 43 -4.31 4.69 0.46
C TYR A 43 -2.89 5.23 0.54
N ASN A 44 -2.41 5.90 -0.53
CA ASN A 44 -1.00 6.34 -0.62
C ASN A 44 -0.71 7.58 0.22
N CYS A 45 -1.53 8.61 0.06
CA CYS A 45 -1.45 9.85 0.83
C CYS A 45 -2.72 10.67 0.58
N PRO A 46 -2.99 11.75 1.34
CA PRO A 46 -4.13 12.64 1.10
C PRO A 46 -4.22 13.06 -0.36
N GLY A 47 -5.38 12.78 -0.98
CA GLY A 47 -5.67 13.08 -2.37
C GLY A 47 -4.95 12.22 -3.42
N GLN A 48 -4.39 11.08 -3.04
CA GLN A 48 -3.81 10.09 -3.97
C GLN A 48 -4.13 8.67 -3.52
N ILE A 49 -5.15 8.09 -4.12
CA ILE A 49 -5.71 6.77 -3.84
C ILE A 49 -5.66 5.93 -5.11
N VAL A 50 -5.52 4.63 -4.99
CA VAL A 50 -5.60 3.71 -6.13
C VAL A 50 -6.79 2.80 -5.94
N ILE A 51 -7.60 2.63 -6.98
CA ILE A 51 -8.69 1.65 -7.03
C ILE A 51 -8.29 0.47 -7.91
N THR A 52 -8.86 -0.70 -7.66
CA THR A 52 -8.52 -1.97 -8.30
C THR A 52 -9.74 -2.87 -8.42
N GLY A 53 -9.73 -3.80 -9.36
CA GLY A 53 -10.78 -4.79 -9.54
C GLY A 53 -10.91 -5.27 -10.97
N GLU A 54 -12.12 -5.69 -11.34
CA GLU A 54 -12.49 -6.05 -12.70
C GLU A 54 -12.41 -4.83 -13.61
N GLU A 55 -11.86 -4.99 -14.80
CA GLU A 55 -11.62 -3.89 -15.74
C GLU A 55 -12.89 -3.05 -16.00
N GLY A 56 -14.03 -3.71 -16.24
CA GLY A 56 -15.31 -3.04 -16.46
C GLY A 56 -15.81 -2.27 -15.22
N ALA A 57 -15.76 -2.90 -14.04
CA ALA A 57 -16.20 -2.27 -12.79
C ALA A 57 -15.32 -1.07 -12.41
N VAL A 58 -13.99 -1.21 -12.57
CA VAL A 58 -13.03 -0.12 -12.30
C VAL A 58 -13.25 1.05 -13.26
N ALA A 59 -13.53 0.78 -14.54
CA ALA A 59 -13.83 1.82 -15.51
C ALA A 59 -15.11 2.60 -15.15
N VAL A 60 -16.19 1.90 -14.77
CA VAL A 60 -17.44 2.52 -14.32
C VAL A 60 -17.22 3.34 -13.04
N ALA A 61 -16.49 2.78 -12.06
CA ALA A 61 -16.14 3.51 -10.84
C ALA A 61 -15.34 4.78 -11.14
N ALA A 62 -14.37 4.70 -12.07
CA ALA A 62 -13.56 5.86 -12.46
C ALA A 62 -14.40 7.00 -13.08
N GLU A 63 -15.43 6.71 -13.88
CA GLU A 63 -16.35 7.72 -14.40
C GLU A 63 -17.20 8.33 -13.28
N LYS A 64 -17.80 7.51 -12.41
CA LYS A 64 -18.55 8.00 -11.24
C LYS A 64 -17.69 8.90 -10.35
N LEU A 65 -16.42 8.54 -10.14
CA LEU A 65 -15.48 9.34 -9.36
C LEU A 65 -15.18 10.70 -10.01
N LYS A 66 -15.03 10.76 -11.35
CA LYS A 66 -14.87 12.02 -12.08
C LYS A 66 -16.10 12.91 -11.93
N GLU A 67 -17.30 12.35 -12.13
CA GLU A 67 -18.58 13.05 -11.94
C GLU A 67 -18.73 13.56 -10.50
N ALA A 68 -18.27 12.79 -9.51
CA ALA A 68 -18.28 13.16 -8.10
C ALA A 68 -17.19 14.18 -7.70
N GLY A 69 -16.35 14.63 -8.66
CA GLY A 69 -15.38 15.70 -8.46
C GLY A 69 -13.93 15.24 -8.26
N ALA A 70 -13.57 13.99 -8.59
CA ALA A 70 -12.17 13.59 -8.64
C ALA A 70 -11.43 14.40 -9.73
N ARG A 71 -10.28 14.98 -9.37
CA ARG A 71 -9.52 15.82 -10.30
C ARG A 71 -9.00 15.03 -11.50
N ARG A 72 -8.59 13.78 -11.29
CA ARG A 72 -8.13 12.84 -12.34
C ARG A 72 -8.35 11.40 -11.89
N CYS A 73 -8.71 10.54 -12.84
CA CYS A 73 -8.65 9.07 -12.75
C CYS A 73 -7.75 8.59 -13.88
N ILE A 74 -6.58 8.04 -13.54
CA ILE A 74 -5.52 7.70 -14.48
C ILE A 74 -5.34 6.18 -14.48
N PRO A 75 -5.52 5.49 -15.61
CA PRO A 75 -5.25 4.06 -15.70
C PRO A 75 -3.76 3.80 -15.45
N LEU A 76 -3.47 2.74 -14.68
CA LEU A 76 -2.11 2.31 -14.39
C LEU A 76 -1.74 1.16 -15.34
N ASN A 77 -0.52 1.22 -15.89
CA ASN A 77 0.02 0.13 -16.71
C ASN A 77 0.60 -0.95 -15.78
N VAL A 78 -0.27 -1.83 -15.28
CA VAL A 78 0.07 -2.92 -14.37
C VAL A 78 -0.45 -4.25 -14.92
N SER A 79 0.16 -5.36 -14.48
CA SER A 79 -0.14 -6.70 -14.99
C SER A 79 -1.36 -7.37 -14.34
N GLY A 80 -2.03 -6.73 -13.38
CA GLY A 80 -3.18 -7.35 -12.71
C GLY A 80 -3.83 -6.46 -11.67
N PRO A 81 -4.99 -6.89 -11.10
CA PRO A 81 -5.77 -6.16 -10.11
C PRO A 81 -5.18 -6.36 -8.71
N PHE A 82 -3.98 -5.82 -8.45
CA PHE A 82 -3.31 -6.01 -7.17
C PHE A 82 -4.13 -5.43 -6.01
N HIS A 83 -4.03 -6.10 -4.87
CA HIS A 83 -4.76 -5.73 -3.64
C HIS A 83 -6.29 -5.75 -3.78
N SER A 84 -6.83 -6.62 -4.64
CA SER A 84 -8.26 -6.80 -4.88
C SER A 84 -8.72 -8.19 -4.40
N ALA A 85 -10.01 -8.32 -4.12
CA ALA A 85 -10.64 -9.59 -3.78
C ALA A 85 -10.42 -10.69 -4.84
N MET A 86 -10.16 -10.31 -6.10
CA MET A 86 -9.84 -11.24 -7.19
C MET A 86 -8.56 -12.05 -6.93
N LEU A 87 -7.67 -11.58 -6.04
CA LEU A 87 -6.42 -12.25 -5.66
C LEU A 87 -6.54 -13.08 -4.37
N LYS A 88 -7.76 -13.31 -3.84
CA LYS A 88 -7.95 -14.03 -2.58
C LYS A 88 -7.35 -15.43 -2.62
N GLU A 89 -7.57 -16.18 -3.70
CA GLU A 89 -6.99 -17.52 -3.89
C GLU A 89 -5.46 -17.49 -3.89
N ALA A 90 -4.84 -16.47 -4.51
CA ALA A 90 -3.38 -16.30 -4.47
C ALA A 90 -2.86 -16.05 -3.05
N GLY A 91 -3.59 -15.27 -2.26
CA GLY A 91 -3.28 -15.04 -0.85
C GLY A 91 -3.38 -16.31 -0.01
N GLU A 92 -4.41 -17.13 -0.23
CA GLU A 92 -4.59 -18.43 0.44
C GLU A 92 -3.47 -19.41 0.07
N LYS A 93 -3.10 -19.49 -1.22
CA LYS A 93 -1.96 -20.29 -1.68
C LYS A 93 -0.64 -19.82 -1.06
N LEU A 94 -0.43 -18.50 -0.96
CA LEU A 94 0.73 -17.94 -0.28
C LEU A 94 0.74 -18.32 1.20
N GLY A 95 -0.40 -18.28 1.88
CA GLY A 95 -0.55 -18.74 3.26
C GLY A 95 -0.01 -20.15 3.48
N LYS A 96 -0.40 -21.10 2.60
CA LYS A 96 0.10 -22.49 2.63
C LYS A 96 1.60 -22.59 2.43
N VAL A 97 2.17 -21.77 1.54
CA VAL A 97 3.65 -21.72 1.36
C VAL A 97 4.32 -21.20 2.64
N LEU A 98 3.73 -20.19 3.28
CA LEU A 98 4.26 -19.60 4.50
C LEU A 98 4.19 -20.54 5.72
N GLU A 99 3.31 -21.53 5.74
CA GLU A 99 3.29 -22.56 6.79
C GLU A 99 4.64 -23.26 6.93
N GLN A 100 5.38 -23.44 5.83
CA GLN A 100 6.68 -24.08 5.79
C GLN A 100 7.84 -23.14 6.21
N VAL A 101 7.58 -21.85 6.42
CA VAL A 101 8.59 -20.87 6.78
C VAL A 101 8.68 -20.78 8.30
N GLU A 102 9.86 -21.00 8.85
CA GLU A 102 10.12 -20.72 10.26
C GLU A 102 10.29 -19.21 10.48
N LEU A 103 9.46 -18.63 11.33
CA LEU A 103 9.60 -17.23 11.74
C LEU A 103 10.28 -17.17 13.10
N ARG A 104 11.30 -16.30 13.18
CA ARG A 104 12.00 -16.03 14.45
C ARG A 104 11.34 -14.84 15.14
N ALA A 105 11.53 -14.75 16.46
CA ALA A 105 11.19 -13.55 17.20
C ALA A 105 11.93 -12.33 16.63
N PHE A 106 11.26 -11.21 16.58
CA PHE A 106 11.81 -9.94 16.10
C PHE A 106 11.85 -8.92 17.25
N SER A 107 12.88 -8.09 17.26
CA SER A 107 13.05 -7.03 18.27
C SER A 107 12.63 -5.65 17.74
N THR A 108 12.56 -5.51 16.42
CA THR A 108 12.16 -4.24 15.79
C THR A 108 10.68 -4.31 15.45
N PRO A 109 9.85 -3.45 16.05
CA PRO A 109 8.43 -3.40 15.70
C PRO A 109 8.25 -2.99 14.24
N TYR A 110 7.19 -3.50 13.59
CA TYR A 110 6.80 -3.05 12.26
C TYR A 110 5.28 -2.88 12.18
N VAL A 111 4.86 -1.98 11.28
CA VAL A 111 3.44 -1.74 11.00
C VAL A 111 3.06 -2.49 9.73
N THR A 112 1.98 -3.28 9.79
CA THR A 112 1.44 -3.94 8.61
C THR A 112 0.51 -3.03 7.83
N ASN A 113 0.63 -3.00 6.52
CA ASN A 113 -0.24 -2.19 5.67
C ASN A 113 -1.66 -2.76 5.49
N VAL A 114 -1.95 -3.96 6.00
CA VAL A 114 -3.31 -4.54 6.04
C VAL A 114 -4.18 -3.87 7.11
N THR A 115 -3.63 -3.70 8.31
CA THR A 115 -4.35 -3.14 9.47
C THR A 115 -3.96 -1.70 9.78
N ALA A 116 -2.79 -1.24 9.34
CA ALA A 116 -2.10 -0.02 9.77
C ALA A 116 -1.74 -0.03 11.27
N GLU A 117 -1.59 -1.24 11.85
CA GLU A 117 -1.24 -1.44 13.25
C GLU A 117 0.10 -2.15 13.39
N TYR A 118 0.74 -1.98 14.55
CA TYR A 118 1.94 -2.72 14.89
C TYR A 118 1.66 -4.21 15.03
N VAL A 119 2.55 -5.02 14.50
CA VAL A 119 2.55 -6.46 14.75
C VAL A 119 3.48 -6.73 15.93
N THR A 120 2.93 -7.37 16.96
CA THR A 120 3.65 -7.70 18.19
C THR A 120 3.96 -9.20 18.29
N GLU A 121 3.12 -10.03 17.66
CA GLU A 121 3.21 -11.48 17.75
C GLU A 121 3.65 -12.11 16.43
N PRO A 122 4.74 -12.91 16.42
CA PRO A 122 5.18 -13.62 15.20
C PRO A 122 4.11 -14.52 14.59
N SER A 123 3.18 -15.04 15.38
CA SER A 123 2.07 -15.90 14.94
C SER A 123 1.13 -15.22 13.95
N GLU A 124 0.97 -13.90 14.02
CA GLU A 124 0.07 -13.14 13.15
C GLU A 124 0.67 -12.89 11.75
N ILE A 125 2.01 -12.96 11.63
CA ILE A 125 2.73 -12.54 10.43
C ILE A 125 2.29 -13.31 9.19
N LYS A 126 2.17 -14.63 9.28
CA LYS A 126 1.85 -15.49 8.14
C LYS A 126 0.46 -15.18 7.57
N GLU A 127 -0.53 -15.01 8.45
CA GLU A 127 -1.88 -14.62 8.06
C GLU A 127 -1.88 -13.23 7.42
N LEU A 128 -1.24 -12.24 8.04
CA LEU A 128 -1.16 -10.88 7.52
C LEU A 128 -0.47 -10.80 6.16
N LEU A 129 0.57 -11.59 5.93
CA LEU A 129 1.25 -11.67 4.62
C LEU A 129 0.35 -12.30 3.54
N GLY A 130 -0.44 -13.31 3.88
CA GLY A 130 -1.43 -13.88 2.98
C GLY A 130 -2.54 -12.88 2.65
N ARG A 131 -3.10 -12.23 3.66
CA ARG A 131 -4.15 -11.20 3.51
C ARG A 131 -3.67 -9.98 2.72
N GLN A 132 -2.40 -9.61 2.84
CA GLN A 132 -1.83 -8.46 2.14
C GLN A 132 -1.95 -8.57 0.61
N VAL A 133 -2.02 -9.78 0.07
CA VAL A 133 -2.14 -10.02 -1.39
C VAL A 133 -3.43 -9.45 -1.96
N TYR A 134 -4.53 -9.53 -1.19
CA TYR A 134 -5.88 -9.16 -1.63
C TYR A 134 -6.55 -8.07 -0.80
N SER A 135 -5.82 -7.48 0.16
CA SER A 135 -6.31 -6.38 1.00
C SER A 135 -5.69 -5.06 0.61
N SER A 136 -6.40 -3.97 0.86
CA SER A 136 -5.92 -2.60 0.66
C SER A 136 -4.61 -2.34 1.40
N VAL A 137 -3.72 -1.60 0.76
CA VAL A 137 -2.50 -1.06 1.38
C VAL A 137 -2.86 0.25 2.07
N LYS A 138 -2.88 0.24 3.40
CA LYS A 138 -3.15 1.40 4.25
C LYS A 138 -1.87 2.17 4.57
N TRP A 139 -1.14 2.61 3.51
CA TRP A 139 0.15 3.29 3.69
C TRP A 139 0.02 4.59 4.46
N GLN A 140 -0.92 5.45 4.08
CA GLN A 140 -1.17 6.71 4.78
C GLN A 140 -1.43 6.48 6.27
N GLN A 141 -2.37 5.59 6.60
CA GLN A 141 -2.73 5.29 7.99
C GLN A 141 -1.56 4.67 8.76
N SER A 142 -0.73 3.83 8.11
CA SER A 142 0.47 3.25 8.73
C SER A 142 1.48 4.33 9.11
N VAL A 143 1.71 5.31 8.24
CA VAL A 143 2.60 6.43 8.53
C VAL A 143 2.01 7.33 9.62
N GLU A 144 0.71 7.66 9.54
CA GLU A 144 0.01 8.45 10.55
C GLU A 144 0.07 7.77 11.93
N ARG A 145 -0.09 6.44 11.99
CA ARG A 145 0.05 5.66 13.22
C ARG A 145 1.45 5.77 13.82
N MET A 146 2.50 5.58 13.02
CA MET A 146 3.88 5.72 13.48
C MET A 146 4.19 7.13 13.99
N ILE A 147 3.68 8.17 13.31
CA ILE A 147 3.83 9.56 13.75
C ILE A 147 3.13 9.80 15.09
N ALA A 148 1.91 9.26 15.27
CA ALA A 148 1.17 9.38 16.53
C ALA A 148 1.91 8.72 17.71
N ASP A 149 2.70 7.68 17.43
CA ASP A 149 3.54 7.00 18.43
C ASP A 149 4.93 7.65 18.60
N GLY A 150 5.15 8.83 18.00
CA GLY A 150 6.35 9.66 18.20
C GLY A 150 7.47 9.46 17.19
N VAL A 151 7.23 8.72 16.09
CA VAL A 151 8.22 8.61 15.00
C VAL A 151 8.29 9.93 14.25
N ASP A 152 9.42 10.59 14.26
CA ASP A 152 9.68 11.89 13.61
C ASP A 152 10.58 11.81 12.37
N THR A 153 11.21 10.66 12.14
CA THR A 153 12.19 10.47 11.07
C THR A 153 11.93 9.16 10.33
N PHE A 154 11.76 9.25 9.02
CA PHE A 154 11.51 8.13 8.13
C PHE A 154 12.63 8.03 7.09
N ILE A 155 13.11 6.83 6.83
CA ILE A 155 14.16 6.57 5.85
C ILE A 155 13.62 5.61 4.79
N GLU A 156 13.44 6.09 3.57
CA GLU A 156 13.13 5.24 2.41
C GLU A 156 14.41 4.63 1.89
N ILE A 157 14.49 3.30 1.88
CA ILE A 157 15.64 2.55 1.37
C ILE A 157 15.22 1.81 0.11
N GLY A 158 15.79 2.19 -1.03
CA GLY A 158 15.50 1.58 -2.32
C GLY A 158 15.49 2.58 -3.48
N PRO A 159 15.17 2.12 -4.71
CA PRO A 159 15.17 2.97 -5.89
C PRO A 159 14.00 3.95 -5.89
N GLY A 160 14.29 5.19 -6.23
CA GLY A 160 13.30 6.25 -6.32
C GLY A 160 12.95 6.89 -4.96
N ARG A 161 12.03 7.87 -4.97
CA ARG A 161 11.64 8.69 -3.80
C ARG A 161 10.11 8.76 -3.65
N THR A 162 9.44 7.69 -3.96
CA THR A 162 7.96 7.65 -4.00
C THR A 162 7.37 7.76 -2.59
N LEU A 163 7.88 6.98 -1.64
CA LEU A 163 7.38 6.97 -0.27
C LEU A 163 7.73 8.25 0.47
N THR A 164 8.92 8.78 0.27
CA THR A 164 9.32 10.10 0.77
C THR A 164 8.42 11.20 0.20
N GLY A 165 8.01 11.07 -1.07
CA GLY A 165 7.04 11.96 -1.71
C GLY A 165 5.65 11.89 -1.08
N PHE A 166 5.18 10.72 -0.70
CA PHE A 166 3.92 10.51 0.03
C PHE A 166 4.00 11.07 1.44
N LEU A 167 5.11 10.81 2.15
CA LEU A 167 5.35 11.32 3.50
C LEU A 167 5.17 12.83 3.59
N LYS A 168 5.74 13.60 2.64
CA LYS A 168 5.60 15.06 2.56
C LYS A 168 4.16 15.54 2.43
N LYS A 169 3.28 14.71 1.84
CA LYS A 169 1.83 15.02 1.72
C LYS A 169 1.05 14.59 2.95
N ILE A 170 1.50 13.52 3.64
CA ILE A 170 0.88 13.03 4.87
C ILE A 170 1.18 13.99 6.02
N ASN A 171 2.46 14.30 6.24
CA ASN A 171 2.87 15.21 7.31
C ASN A 171 4.17 15.96 6.92
N LYS A 172 4.12 17.30 6.97
CA LYS A 172 5.26 18.17 6.64
C LYS A 172 6.22 18.40 7.80
N ASN A 173 5.83 18.01 9.01
CA ASN A 173 6.60 18.28 10.22
C ASN A 173 7.56 17.14 10.58
N VAL A 174 7.56 16.04 9.83
CA VAL A 174 8.46 14.91 10.00
C VAL A 174 9.58 14.94 8.97
N THR A 175 10.70 14.33 9.33
CA THR A 175 11.88 14.25 8.47
C THR A 175 11.78 13.02 7.56
N GLY A 176 11.85 13.22 6.25
CA GLY A 176 11.95 12.14 5.26
C GLY A 176 13.35 12.11 4.63
N LEU A 177 14.07 11.02 4.85
CA LEU A 177 15.36 10.72 4.26
C LEU A 177 15.25 9.62 3.22
N HIS A 178 16.28 9.48 2.38
CA HIS A 178 16.28 8.50 1.30
C HIS A 178 17.68 7.95 1.07
N ILE A 179 17.78 6.66 0.85
CA ILE A 179 19.01 5.93 0.51
C ILE A 179 18.74 5.09 -0.73
N GLU A 180 19.26 5.50 -1.88
CA GLU A 180 19.22 4.76 -3.15
C GLU A 180 20.58 4.17 -3.50
N LYS A 181 21.66 4.89 -3.14
CA LYS A 181 23.04 4.55 -3.43
C LYS A 181 23.87 4.54 -2.15
N VAL A 182 25.02 3.87 -2.20
CA VAL A 182 25.95 3.81 -1.06
C VAL A 182 26.38 5.21 -0.60
N GLU A 183 26.54 6.13 -1.52
CA GLU A 183 26.95 7.52 -1.25
C GLU A 183 25.90 8.28 -0.42
N ASP A 184 24.62 7.89 -0.49
CA ASP A 184 23.55 8.52 0.28
C ASP A 184 23.63 8.13 1.77
N LEU A 185 24.26 6.98 2.08
CA LEU A 185 24.35 6.44 3.44
C LEU A 185 25.08 7.38 4.39
N ASP A 186 26.24 7.92 3.96
CA ASP A 186 27.07 8.81 4.80
C ASP A 186 26.30 10.07 5.18
N ALA A 187 25.53 10.64 4.24
CA ALA A 187 24.70 11.80 4.49
C ALA A 187 23.59 11.52 5.52
N VAL A 188 22.95 10.36 5.40
CA VAL A 188 21.88 9.94 6.34
C VAL A 188 22.45 9.67 7.73
N VAL A 189 23.58 8.94 7.83
CA VAL A 189 24.25 8.65 9.12
C VAL A 189 24.66 9.94 9.81
N LYS A 190 25.25 10.91 9.08
CA LYS A 190 25.60 12.21 9.61
C LYS A 190 24.40 12.95 10.18
N MET A 191 23.30 13.03 9.43
CA MET A 191 22.07 13.69 9.88
C MET A 191 21.44 13.03 11.13
N LEU A 192 21.53 11.70 11.24
CA LEU A 192 21.07 10.98 12.44
C LEU A 192 21.99 11.22 13.65
N GLY A 193 23.29 11.31 13.44
CA GLY A 193 24.26 11.61 14.49
C GLY A 193 24.17 13.03 15.06
N GLU A 194 23.73 13.99 14.25
CA GLU A 194 23.53 15.39 14.69
C GLU A 194 22.23 15.59 15.50
N LYS A 195 21.34 14.59 15.54
CA LYS A 195 20.08 14.61 16.33
C LYS A 195 20.20 13.99 17.72
N GLN A 196 21.36 13.40 18.06
CA GLN A 196 21.68 12.88 19.41
C GLN A 196 22.37 13.96 20.25
#